data_f656bc80fddce639b4d7f6acbdfab235
#
_entry.id   f656bc80fddce639b4d7f6acbdfab235
#
_cell.length_a   1.000
_cell.length_b   1.000
_cell.length_c   1.000
_cell.angle_alpha   90.00
_cell.angle_beta   90.00
_cell.angle_gamma   90.00
#
_symmetry.space_group_name_H-M   'P 1'
#
loop_
_entity.id
_entity.type
_entity.pdbx_description
1 polymer ?
#
loop_
_entity_poly.entity_id
_entity_poly.type
_entity_poly.pdbx_seq_one_letter_code
_entity_poly.pdbx_strand_id
1 'polypeptide(L)'
;MRSFRIVILMVVGMTLCGSTASAVELRLQLEEGKTYYQRMKADQQMEQEVMGGEQTVRHEVGSGLKMEVLDVDAQGNMRLRNTYNWALFKQSGPMSSVDYDSARQPGQVPVGAEGFAALLGQGYTITLSPQGKVLDVNGVEELQQAVQDELPAGVAGTPMMNALQPYISEQGISELAKATFAIYPANEVGPGDSWTQELTVAVGPEMMVESKWMLRELEGGVAVIDGTSTMKSNPKAPPMDAGQMKVKFDLSGSDRSTTRIAEATGLILSTVSEQTLSGQIHVVATPDSPPMMTIPIQIETSATTEMSDRMWETELD
;
A
#
# COMPACT_ATOMS: atom_id res chain seq x y z
N MET A 1 -19.73 17.41 -83.95
CA MET A 1 -18.62 16.69 -83.21
C MET A 1 -18.68 17.18 -81.78
N ARG A 2 -19.24 16.36 -80.85
CA ARG A 2 -19.38 16.68 -79.45
C ARG A 2 -18.42 15.78 -78.66
N SER A 3 -17.39 16.36 -78.03
CA SER A 3 -16.39 15.69 -77.23
C SER A 3 -16.95 15.35 -75.86
N PHE A 4 -17.04 14.03 -75.50
CA PHE A 4 -17.39 13.49 -74.16
C PHE A 4 -16.13 13.51 -73.29
N ARG A 5 -16.12 14.33 -72.26
CA ARG A 5 -15.08 14.29 -71.22
C ARG A 5 -15.54 13.31 -70.11
N ILE A 6 -14.84 12.20 -70.00
CA ILE A 6 -14.98 11.23 -68.88
C ILE A 6 -14.25 11.80 -67.66
N VAL A 7 -15.00 12.10 -66.59
CA VAL A 7 -14.42 12.45 -65.28
C VAL A 7 -14.29 11.13 -64.48
N ILE A 8 -13.07 10.67 -64.26
CA ILE A 8 -12.78 9.56 -63.38
C ILE A 8 -12.74 10.10 -61.96
N LEU A 9 -13.73 9.70 -61.14
CA LEU A 9 -13.80 10.01 -59.71
C LEU A 9 -12.96 8.96 -58.99
N MET A 10 -11.76 9.35 -58.50
CA MET A 10 -10.88 8.53 -57.68
C MET A 10 -11.41 8.56 -56.26
N VAL A 11 -12.10 7.48 -55.82
CA VAL A 11 -12.47 7.28 -54.41
C VAL A 11 -11.24 6.77 -53.66
N VAL A 12 -10.59 7.66 -52.91
CA VAL A 12 -9.53 7.31 -51.96
C VAL A 12 -10.22 6.65 -50.76
N GLY A 13 -10.20 5.33 -50.71
CA GLY A 13 -10.63 4.57 -49.54
C GLY A 13 -9.62 4.78 -48.41
N MET A 14 -9.96 5.61 -47.45
CA MET A 14 -9.26 5.73 -46.18
C MET A 14 -9.60 4.49 -45.35
N THR A 15 -8.77 3.46 -45.40
CA THR A 15 -8.80 2.34 -44.46
C THR A 15 -8.36 2.87 -43.10
N LEU A 16 -9.34 3.20 -42.24
CA LEU A 16 -9.12 3.33 -40.81
C LEU A 16 -8.65 1.97 -40.28
N CYS A 17 -7.35 1.77 -40.15
CA CYS A 17 -6.80 0.76 -39.29
C CYS A 17 -7.15 1.16 -37.86
N GLY A 18 -8.35 0.80 -37.42
CA GLY A 18 -8.71 0.78 -36.02
C GLY A 18 -7.84 -0.31 -35.38
N SER A 19 -6.79 0.08 -34.66
CA SER A 19 -6.14 -0.82 -33.70
C SER A 19 -7.22 -1.22 -32.72
N THR A 20 -7.74 -2.45 -32.84
CA THR A 20 -8.56 -3.04 -31.78
C THR A 20 -7.62 -3.18 -30.59
N ALA A 21 -7.74 -2.26 -29.63
CA ALA A 21 -7.07 -2.40 -28.35
C ALA A 21 -7.52 -3.75 -27.79
N SER A 22 -6.56 -4.68 -27.65
CA SER A 22 -6.84 -6.01 -27.10
C SER A 22 -7.18 -5.83 -25.63
N ALA A 23 -8.34 -6.35 -25.24
CA ALA A 23 -8.68 -6.45 -23.83
C ALA A 23 -7.79 -7.52 -23.17
N VAL A 24 -7.39 -7.30 -21.92
CA VAL A 24 -6.53 -8.18 -21.13
C VAL A 24 -7.20 -8.50 -19.80
N GLU A 25 -7.06 -9.74 -19.37
CA GLU A 25 -7.43 -10.16 -18.02
C GLU A 25 -6.27 -9.86 -17.08
N LEU A 26 -6.37 -8.78 -16.30
CA LEU A 26 -5.38 -8.42 -15.29
C LEU A 26 -5.70 -9.17 -14.00
N ARG A 27 -4.82 -10.11 -13.63
CA ARG A 27 -4.93 -10.89 -12.39
C ARG A 27 -3.56 -11.38 -11.93
N LEU A 28 -3.41 -11.56 -10.63
CA LEU A 28 -2.19 -12.09 -10.05
C LEU A 28 -2.03 -13.58 -10.39
N GLN A 29 -0.88 -13.96 -10.96
CA GLN A 29 -0.54 -15.32 -11.41
C GLN A 29 0.93 -15.60 -11.16
N LEU A 30 1.30 -15.75 -9.90
CA LEU A 30 2.67 -16.05 -9.52
C LEU A 30 2.93 -17.56 -9.71
N GLU A 31 4.16 -17.91 -10.08
CA GLU A 31 4.55 -19.28 -10.36
C GLU A 31 4.99 -20.02 -9.08
N GLU A 32 4.46 -21.22 -8.86
CA GLU A 32 4.86 -22.09 -7.76
C GLU A 32 6.37 -22.33 -7.74
N GLY A 33 6.98 -22.30 -6.56
CA GLY A 33 8.40 -22.47 -6.34
C GLY A 33 9.26 -21.25 -6.67
N LYS A 34 8.70 -20.18 -7.25
CA LYS A 34 9.43 -18.94 -7.49
C LYS A 34 9.46 -18.06 -6.25
N THR A 35 10.47 -17.20 -6.24
CA THR A 35 10.64 -16.15 -5.22
C THR A 35 10.47 -14.80 -5.89
N TYR A 36 9.70 -13.94 -5.26
CA TYR A 36 9.53 -12.54 -5.61
C TYR A 36 9.95 -11.67 -4.42
N TYR A 37 10.20 -10.42 -4.69
CA TYR A 37 10.58 -9.44 -3.68
C TYR A 37 9.66 -8.26 -3.76
N GLN A 38 9.29 -7.70 -2.62
CA GLN A 38 8.52 -6.46 -2.51
C GLN A 38 9.31 -5.47 -1.67
N ARG A 39 9.26 -4.20 -2.05
CA ARG A 39 9.75 -3.10 -1.26
C ARG A 39 8.67 -2.01 -1.22
N MET A 40 8.28 -1.64 -0.02
CA MET A 40 7.36 -0.52 0.23
C MET A 40 8.10 0.58 0.97
N LYS A 41 7.82 1.83 0.62
CA LYS A 41 8.33 3.01 1.30
C LYS A 41 7.25 4.08 1.31
N ALA A 42 7.04 4.73 2.45
CA ALA A 42 6.15 5.87 2.60
C ALA A 42 6.89 7.00 3.33
N ASP A 43 6.84 8.20 2.77
CA ASP A 43 7.27 9.45 3.38
C ASP A 43 6.01 10.24 3.76
N GLN A 44 5.85 10.53 5.04
CA GLN A 44 4.67 11.19 5.58
C GLN A 44 5.09 12.45 6.34
N GLN A 45 4.49 13.57 5.96
CA GLN A 45 4.54 14.81 6.71
C GLN A 45 3.20 15.05 7.39
N MET A 46 3.24 15.28 8.68
CA MET A 46 2.08 15.56 9.51
C MET A 46 2.24 16.94 10.13
N GLU A 47 1.28 17.80 9.89
CA GLU A 47 1.17 19.13 10.50
C GLU A 47 -0.02 19.14 11.45
N GLN A 48 0.21 19.60 12.67
CA GLN A 48 -0.81 19.64 13.72
C GLN A 48 -0.66 20.90 14.56
N GLU A 49 -1.78 21.41 15.08
CA GLU A 49 -1.77 22.51 16.04
C GLU A 49 -2.02 21.98 17.45
N VAL A 50 -1.00 22.04 18.30
CA VAL A 50 -1.08 21.59 19.70
C VAL A 50 -0.80 22.75 20.62
N MET A 51 -1.75 23.07 21.52
CA MET A 51 -1.65 24.16 22.51
C MET A 51 -1.33 25.55 21.88
N GLY A 52 -1.86 25.81 20.67
CA GLY A 52 -1.64 27.08 19.96
C GLY A 52 -0.29 27.18 19.25
N GLY A 53 0.47 26.12 19.15
CA GLY A 53 1.71 26.02 18.39
C GLY A 53 1.60 25.01 17.26
N GLU A 54 2.05 25.39 16.05
CA GLU A 54 2.19 24.48 14.92
C GLU A 54 3.35 23.52 15.15
N GLN A 55 3.14 22.25 14.89
CA GLN A 55 4.15 21.20 14.97
C GLN A 55 4.14 20.40 13.68
N THR A 56 5.31 20.18 13.13
CA THR A 56 5.52 19.28 11.99
C THR A 56 6.27 18.03 12.45
N VAL A 57 5.73 16.86 12.13
CA VAL A 57 6.37 15.57 12.34
C VAL A 57 6.54 14.91 10.98
N ARG A 58 7.72 14.37 10.71
CA ARG A 58 7.99 13.60 9.51
C ARG A 58 8.32 12.16 9.86
N HIS A 59 7.71 11.25 9.12
CA HIS A 59 7.97 9.82 9.22
C HIS A 59 8.34 9.29 7.84
N GLU A 60 9.39 8.49 7.78
CA GLU A 60 9.73 7.70 6.61
C GLU A 60 9.76 6.25 7.07
N VAL A 61 8.84 5.44 6.55
CA VAL A 61 8.69 4.04 6.93
C VAL A 61 8.81 3.17 5.70
N GLY A 62 9.55 2.07 5.80
CA GLY A 62 9.68 1.12 4.72
C GLY A 62 9.82 -0.31 5.21
N SER A 63 9.36 -1.24 4.39
CA SER A 63 9.53 -2.67 4.60
C SER A 63 9.82 -3.38 3.29
N GLY A 64 10.69 -4.38 3.36
CA GLY A 64 10.96 -5.31 2.27
C GLY A 64 10.51 -6.71 2.63
N LEU A 65 9.94 -7.41 1.68
CA LEU A 65 9.50 -8.80 1.81
C LEU A 65 10.16 -9.66 0.74
N LYS A 66 10.70 -10.81 1.15
CA LYS A 66 10.95 -11.95 0.28
C LYS A 66 9.69 -12.80 0.27
N MET A 67 9.09 -13.01 -0.89
CA MET A 67 7.83 -13.73 -1.09
C MET A 67 8.10 -15.03 -1.84
N GLU A 68 8.02 -16.17 -1.17
CA GLU A 68 8.21 -17.51 -1.76
C GLU A 68 6.85 -18.13 -2.04
N VAL A 69 6.55 -18.44 -3.29
CA VAL A 69 5.31 -19.11 -3.69
C VAL A 69 5.42 -20.60 -3.32
N LEU A 70 4.71 -20.98 -2.27
CA LEU A 70 4.77 -22.34 -1.74
C LEU A 70 3.88 -23.32 -2.52
N ASP A 71 2.75 -22.82 -3.02
CA ASP A 71 1.71 -23.64 -3.63
C ASP A 71 0.75 -22.75 -4.42
N VAL A 72 0.20 -23.30 -5.51
CA VAL A 72 -0.87 -22.69 -6.31
C VAL A 72 -1.97 -23.71 -6.50
N ASP A 73 -3.16 -23.46 -5.94
CA ASP A 73 -4.27 -24.41 -6.02
C ASP A 73 -4.96 -24.42 -7.39
N ALA A 74 -5.93 -25.33 -7.58
CA ALA A 74 -6.67 -25.47 -8.84
C ALA A 74 -7.53 -24.25 -9.20
N GLN A 75 -7.82 -23.36 -8.25
CA GLN A 75 -8.52 -22.10 -8.44
C GLN A 75 -7.55 -20.93 -8.75
N GLY A 76 -6.25 -21.20 -8.73
CA GLY A 76 -5.20 -20.20 -8.90
C GLY A 76 -4.89 -19.40 -7.64
N ASN A 77 -5.40 -19.80 -6.46
CA ASN A 77 -5.02 -19.16 -5.21
C ASN A 77 -3.57 -19.51 -4.87
N MET A 78 -2.82 -18.51 -4.49
CA MET A 78 -1.38 -18.61 -4.24
C MET A 78 -1.09 -18.50 -2.76
N ARG A 79 -0.42 -19.49 -2.20
CA ARG A 79 0.07 -19.48 -0.82
C ARG A 79 1.52 -19.02 -0.80
N LEU A 80 1.76 -17.89 -0.16
CA LEU A 80 3.05 -17.21 -0.13
C LEU A 80 3.64 -17.24 1.27
N ARG A 81 4.92 -17.61 1.40
CA ARG A 81 5.71 -17.34 2.60
C ARG A 81 6.39 -16.00 2.43
N ASN A 82 6.05 -15.05 3.29
CA ASN A 82 6.64 -13.72 3.34
C ASN A 82 7.65 -13.66 4.47
N THR A 83 8.86 -13.18 4.19
CA THR A 83 9.92 -12.96 5.19
C THR A 83 10.41 -11.54 5.08
N TYR A 84 10.44 -10.79 6.18
CA TYR A 84 10.97 -9.44 6.21
C TYR A 84 12.47 -9.46 5.98
N ASN A 85 12.95 -8.77 4.93
CA ASN A 85 14.36 -8.73 4.55
C ASN A 85 14.96 -7.31 4.51
N TRP A 86 14.13 -6.29 4.70
CA TRP A 86 14.54 -4.90 4.82
C TRP A 86 13.54 -4.13 5.69
N ALA A 87 14.06 -3.20 6.48
CA ALA A 87 13.27 -2.31 7.32
C ALA A 87 13.90 -0.91 7.34
N LEU A 88 13.04 0.11 7.19
CA LEU A 88 13.37 1.52 7.24
C LEU A 88 12.44 2.19 8.25
N PHE A 89 13.00 2.95 9.17
CA PHE A 89 12.23 3.80 10.07
C PHE A 89 13.00 5.08 10.37
N LYS A 90 12.48 6.19 9.87
CA LYS A 90 12.97 7.50 10.23
C LYS A 90 11.84 8.34 10.78
N GLN A 91 12.13 9.05 11.82
CA GLN A 91 11.21 9.99 12.43
C GLN A 91 11.98 11.27 12.76
N SER A 92 11.39 12.41 12.46
CA SER A 92 11.89 13.70 12.91
C SER A 92 10.74 14.57 13.37
N GLY A 93 10.92 15.18 14.54
CA GLY A 93 9.91 16.03 15.16
C GLY A 93 10.47 16.76 16.38
N PRO A 94 9.68 17.62 17.02
CA PRO A 94 10.14 18.44 18.15
C PRO A 94 10.65 17.64 19.35
N MET A 95 10.17 16.39 19.52
CA MET A 95 10.43 15.60 20.73
C MET A 95 11.38 14.41 20.50
N SER A 96 11.60 13.99 19.26
CA SER A 96 12.45 12.83 18.96
C SER A 96 12.94 12.84 17.52
N SER A 97 14.12 12.22 17.34
CA SER A 97 14.67 11.92 16.01
C SER A 97 15.21 10.50 16.02
N VAL A 98 14.80 9.69 15.06
CA VAL A 98 15.30 8.34 14.82
C VAL A 98 15.67 8.23 13.35
N ASP A 99 16.80 7.63 13.03
CA ASP A 99 17.21 7.32 11.65
C ASP A 99 17.76 5.90 11.60
N TYR A 100 16.97 4.99 11.03
CA TYR A 100 17.32 3.58 10.89
C TYR A 100 17.01 3.10 9.49
N ASP A 101 18.00 2.50 8.87
CA ASP A 101 17.88 1.75 7.62
C ASP A 101 18.72 0.48 7.74
N SER A 102 18.06 -0.68 7.74
CA SER A 102 18.73 -1.97 7.93
C SER A 102 19.74 -2.30 6.83
N ALA A 103 19.61 -1.72 5.64
CA ALA A 103 20.56 -1.90 4.54
C ALA A 103 21.84 -1.06 4.73
N ARG A 104 21.73 0.12 5.35
CA ARG A 104 22.86 1.04 5.57
C ARG A 104 23.56 0.82 6.90
N GLN A 105 22.84 0.31 7.88
CA GLN A 105 23.29 0.20 9.28
C GLN A 105 23.16 -1.25 9.79
N PRO A 106 23.76 -2.24 9.13
CA PRO A 106 23.63 -3.64 9.55
C PRO A 106 24.16 -3.82 10.98
N GLY A 107 23.30 -4.28 11.89
CA GLY A 107 23.65 -4.55 13.28
C GLY A 107 23.75 -3.31 14.19
N GLN A 108 23.46 -2.11 13.69
CA GLN A 108 23.40 -0.89 14.50
C GLN A 108 21.95 -0.40 14.57
N VAL A 109 21.29 -0.68 15.67
CA VAL A 109 19.87 -0.33 15.89
C VAL A 109 19.80 0.84 16.86
N PRO A 110 19.36 2.04 16.42
CA PRO A 110 19.17 3.16 17.32
C PRO A 110 17.96 2.94 18.24
N VAL A 111 17.99 3.59 19.39
CA VAL A 111 16.85 3.59 20.32
C VAL A 111 15.61 4.12 19.61
N GLY A 112 14.50 3.38 19.67
CA GLY A 112 13.23 3.70 19.01
C GLY A 112 13.04 3.02 17.65
N ALA A 113 14.02 2.24 17.14
CA ALA A 113 13.88 1.44 15.93
C ALA A 113 13.97 -0.07 16.19
N GLU A 114 14.08 -0.49 17.46
CA GLU A 114 14.29 -1.89 17.84
C GLU A 114 13.20 -2.81 17.28
N GLY A 115 11.95 -2.34 17.29
CA GLY A 115 10.83 -3.10 16.76
C GLY A 115 10.89 -3.33 15.25
N PHE A 116 11.34 -2.34 14.49
CA PHE A 116 11.53 -2.49 13.04
C PHE A 116 12.72 -3.41 12.74
N ALA A 117 13.77 -3.35 13.54
CA ALA A 117 14.90 -4.28 13.42
C ALA A 117 14.51 -5.72 13.76
N ALA A 118 13.66 -5.93 14.77
CA ALA A 118 13.16 -7.23 15.19
C ALA A 118 12.28 -7.93 14.12
N LEU A 119 11.75 -7.20 13.13
CA LEU A 119 11.04 -7.80 11.99
C LEU A 119 11.97 -8.62 11.09
N LEU A 120 13.26 -8.24 10.99
CA LEU A 120 14.17 -8.83 10.02
C LEU A 120 14.36 -10.34 10.26
N GLY A 121 14.18 -11.11 9.17
CA GLY A 121 14.23 -12.57 9.21
C GLY A 121 12.94 -13.23 9.71
N GLN A 122 12.02 -12.49 10.30
CA GLN A 122 10.71 -12.98 10.73
C GLN A 122 9.72 -12.99 9.56
N GLY A 123 8.65 -13.76 9.67
CA GLY A 123 7.70 -13.85 8.55
C GLY A 123 6.39 -14.53 8.90
N TYR A 124 5.53 -14.61 7.91
CA TYR A 124 4.20 -15.18 7.97
C TYR A 124 3.83 -15.81 6.62
N THR A 125 2.73 -16.54 6.58
CA THR A 125 2.18 -17.09 5.34
C THR A 125 0.86 -16.41 5.01
N ILE A 126 0.67 -16.01 3.75
CA ILE A 126 -0.57 -15.41 3.26
C ILE A 126 -1.07 -16.19 2.05
N THR A 127 -2.39 -16.36 1.93
CA THR A 127 -3.03 -16.91 0.73
C THR A 127 -3.79 -15.81 0.01
N LEU A 128 -3.45 -15.59 -1.26
CA LEU A 128 -4.06 -14.60 -2.13
C LEU A 128 -4.82 -15.26 -3.27
N SER A 129 -5.99 -14.73 -3.62
CA SER A 129 -6.68 -15.11 -4.86
C SER A 129 -6.05 -14.43 -6.08
N PRO A 130 -6.37 -14.87 -7.32
CA PRO A 130 -5.96 -14.18 -8.54
C PRO A 130 -6.43 -12.72 -8.63
N GLN A 131 -7.50 -12.35 -7.93
CA GLN A 131 -8.01 -10.97 -7.83
C GLN A 131 -7.37 -10.18 -6.68
N GLY A 132 -6.28 -10.69 -6.07
CA GLY A 132 -5.57 -10.03 -4.98
C GLY A 132 -6.31 -10.03 -3.64
N LYS A 133 -7.38 -10.84 -3.49
CA LYS A 133 -8.09 -10.95 -2.20
C LYS A 133 -7.29 -11.79 -1.23
N VAL A 134 -7.16 -11.32 0.00
CA VAL A 134 -6.61 -12.10 1.11
C VAL A 134 -7.65 -13.14 1.51
N LEU A 135 -7.26 -14.40 1.45
CA LEU A 135 -8.09 -15.55 1.82
C LEU A 135 -7.72 -16.08 3.20
N ASP A 136 -6.44 -16.00 3.57
CA ASP A 136 -5.93 -16.54 4.82
C ASP A 136 -4.58 -15.91 5.18
N VAL A 137 -4.29 -15.80 6.49
CA VAL A 137 -3.00 -15.34 7.03
C VAL A 137 -2.63 -16.26 8.20
N ASN A 138 -1.45 -16.85 8.19
CA ASN A 138 -0.97 -17.80 9.20
C ASN A 138 0.44 -17.48 9.69
N GLY A 139 0.81 -17.98 10.87
CA GLY A 139 2.14 -17.80 11.45
C GLY A 139 2.33 -16.43 12.11
N VAL A 140 1.22 -15.73 12.38
CA VAL A 140 1.25 -14.39 12.97
C VAL A 140 1.57 -14.45 14.45
N GLU A 141 1.11 -15.48 15.17
CA GLU A 141 1.41 -15.65 16.59
C GLU A 141 2.91 -15.88 16.80
N GLU A 142 3.52 -16.72 15.95
CA GLU A 142 4.96 -16.99 15.97
C GLU A 142 5.76 -15.72 15.60
N LEU A 143 5.29 -14.95 14.61
CA LEU A 143 5.88 -13.67 14.25
C LEU A 143 5.84 -12.69 15.43
N GLN A 144 4.69 -12.53 16.08
CA GLN A 144 4.53 -11.66 17.25
C GLN A 144 5.46 -12.07 18.39
N GLN A 145 5.52 -13.36 18.69
CA GLN A 145 6.38 -13.87 19.77
C GLN A 145 7.86 -13.62 19.44
N ALA A 146 8.29 -13.92 18.22
CA ALA A 146 9.67 -13.71 17.79
C ALA A 146 10.08 -12.22 17.86
N VAL A 147 9.19 -11.31 17.43
CA VAL A 147 9.45 -9.87 17.56
C VAL A 147 9.49 -9.44 19.03
N GLN A 148 8.61 -9.96 19.89
CA GLN A 148 8.59 -9.62 21.30
C GLN A 148 9.85 -10.11 22.04
N ASP A 149 10.36 -11.27 21.68
CA ASP A 149 11.56 -11.86 22.29
C ASP A 149 12.84 -11.04 21.98
N GLU A 150 12.86 -10.34 20.84
CA GLU A 150 13.98 -9.45 20.44
C GLU A 150 13.90 -8.05 21.05
N LEU A 151 12.73 -7.68 21.61
CA LEU A 151 12.54 -6.32 22.14
C LEU A 151 13.07 -6.20 23.58
N PRO A 152 13.67 -5.03 23.92
CA PRO A 152 14.05 -4.74 25.29
C PRO A 152 12.87 -4.81 26.27
N ALA A 153 13.12 -5.21 27.49
CA ALA A 153 12.10 -5.26 28.53
C ALA A 153 11.46 -3.87 28.75
N GLY A 154 10.13 -3.82 28.81
CA GLY A 154 9.37 -2.59 29.03
C GLY A 154 8.88 -1.86 27.77
N VAL A 155 9.18 -2.37 26.58
CA VAL A 155 8.70 -1.79 25.31
C VAL A 155 7.24 -2.16 25.01
N ALA A 156 6.71 -3.20 25.64
CA ALA A 156 5.30 -3.59 25.47
C ALA A 156 4.36 -2.42 25.86
N GLY A 157 3.39 -2.09 24.98
CA GLY A 157 2.44 -1.00 25.18
C GLY A 157 2.97 0.40 24.86
N THR A 158 4.16 0.52 24.29
CA THR A 158 4.72 1.80 23.85
C THR A 158 4.16 2.22 22.50
N PRO A 159 4.28 3.52 22.11
CA PRO A 159 3.95 3.99 20.77
C PRO A 159 4.64 3.21 19.63
N MET A 160 5.85 2.69 19.88
CA MET A 160 6.57 1.85 18.92
C MET A 160 5.81 0.55 18.63
N MET A 161 5.28 -0.14 19.65
CA MET A 161 4.49 -1.35 19.46
C MET A 161 3.21 -1.07 18.65
N ASN A 162 2.59 0.10 18.85
CA ASN A 162 1.44 0.50 18.04
C ASN A 162 1.83 0.72 16.57
N ALA A 163 3.01 1.29 16.31
CA ALA A 163 3.53 1.48 14.96
C ALA A 163 3.87 0.16 14.25
N LEU A 164 4.14 -0.91 15.01
CA LEU A 164 4.43 -2.25 14.46
C LEU A 164 3.17 -3.07 14.15
N GLN A 165 2.01 -2.73 14.73
CA GLN A 165 0.77 -3.51 14.57
C GLN A 165 0.42 -3.83 13.11
N PRO A 166 0.59 -2.92 12.13
CA PRO A 166 0.35 -3.22 10.72
C PRO A 166 1.21 -4.37 10.17
N TYR A 167 2.37 -4.61 10.75
CA TYR A 167 3.37 -5.57 10.28
C TYR A 167 3.35 -6.91 11.02
N ILE A 168 2.77 -6.95 12.22
CA ILE A 168 2.82 -8.12 13.11
C ILE A 168 1.45 -8.64 13.55
N SER A 169 0.34 -8.05 13.10
CA SER A 169 -1.00 -8.56 13.40
C SER A 169 -1.67 -9.11 12.15
N GLU A 170 -2.52 -10.12 12.30
CA GLU A 170 -3.31 -10.69 11.20
C GLU A 170 -4.14 -9.61 10.48
N GLN A 171 -4.82 -8.76 11.26
CA GLN A 171 -5.58 -7.65 10.72
C GLN A 171 -4.67 -6.68 9.95
N GLY A 172 -3.57 -6.23 10.54
CA GLY A 172 -2.66 -5.28 9.92
C GLY A 172 -2.06 -5.81 8.62
N ILE A 173 -1.55 -7.05 8.63
CA ILE A 173 -1.01 -7.74 7.44
C ILE A 173 -2.09 -7.87 6.36
N SER A 174 -3.31 -8.27 6.73
CA SER A 174 -4.43 -8.37 5.79
C SER A 174 -4.80 -7.01 5.18
N GLU A 175 -4.83 -5.93 5.99
CA GLU A 175 -5.15 -4.59 5.50
C GLU A 175 -4.05 -4.02 4.59
N LEU A 176 -2.77 -4.24 4.90
CA LEU A 176 -1.65 -3.86 4.01
C LEU A 176 -1.71 -4.63 2.68
N ALA A 177 -2.00 -5.92 2.71
CA ALA A 177 -2.16 -6.72 1.52
C ALA A 177 -3.37 -6.28 0.68
N LYS A 178 -4.51 -5.97 1.30
CA LYS A 178 -5.67 -5.40 0.61
C LYS A 178 -5.33 -4.07 -0.06
N ALA A 179 -4.66 -3.17 0.64
CA ALA A 179 -4.25 -1.88 0.09
C ALA A 179 -3.32 -2.04 -1.13
N THR A 180 -2.48 -3.07 -1.12
CA THR A 180 -1.54 -3.36 -2.21
C THR A 180 -2.23 -4.02 -3.41
N PHE A 181 -3.08 -5.03 -3.17
CA PHE A 181 -3.57 -5.92 -4.23
C PHE A 181 -5.03 -5.66 -4.65
N ALA A 182 -5.74 -4.70 -4.07
CA ALA A 182 -7.12 -4.38 -4.42
C ALA A 182 -7.25 -3.59 -5.74
N ILE A 183 -6.38 -3.82 -6.71
CA ILE A 183 -6.36 -3.07 -7.98
C ILE A 183 -6.93 -3.87 -9.15
N TYR A 184 -6.99 -5.21 -9.05
CA TYR A 184 -7.36 -6.05 -10.18
C TYR A 184 -8.85 -5.92 -10.53
N PRO A 185 -9.17 -5.68 -11.83
CA PRO A 185 -10.55 -5.63 -12.30
C PRO A 185 -11.21 -7.02 -12.24
N ALA A 186 -12.55 -7.04 -12.15
CA ALA A 186 -13.30 -8.30 -12.17
C ALA A 186 -13.42 -8.90 -13.57
N ASN A 187 -13.28 -8.10 -14.63
CA ASN A 187 -13.43 -8.48 -16.01
C ASN A 187 -12.20 -8.06 -16.83
N GLU A 188 -12.10 -8.55 -18.05
CA GLU A 188 -11.13 -8.05 -19.03
C GLU A 188 -11.30 -6.55 -19.25
N VAL A 189 -10.18 -5.84 -19.40
CA VAL A 189 -10.13 -4.39 -19.61
C VAL A 189 -9.19 -4.04 -20.75
N GLY A 190 -9.55 -3.03 -21.53
CA GLY A 190 -8.71 -2.43 -22.55
C GLY A 190 -8.31 -0.99 -22.17
N PRO A 191 -7.36 -0.39 -22.89
CA PRO A 191 -6.99 1.01 -22.71
C PRO A 191 -8.19 1.95 -22.79
N GLY A 192 -8.37 2.79 -21.75
CA GLY A 192 -9.51 3.67 -21.55
C GLY A 192 -10.63 3.10 -20.66
N ASP A 193 -10.66 1.80 -20.43
CA ASP A 193 -11.63 1.20 -19.51
C ASP A 193 -11.32 1.55 -18.05
N SER A 194 -12.36 1.66 -17.24
CA SER A 194 -12.25 2.00 -15.83
C SER A 194 -13.13 1.12 -14.96
N TRP A 195 -12.70 0.91 -13.71
CA TRP A 195 -13.44 0.18 -12.69
C TRP A 195 -13.33 0.88 -11.35
N THR A 196 -14.25 0.56 -10.46
CA THR A 196 -14.32 1.13 -9.10
C THR A 196 -14.35 0.02 -8.08
N GLN A 197 -13.85 0.34 -6.88
CA GLN A 197 -13.93 -0.53 -5.73
C GLN A 197 -14.09 0.30 -4.46
N GLU A 198 -14.92 -0.18 -3.56
CA GLU A 198 -15.07 0.36 -2.22
C GLU A 198 -14.39 -0.57 -1.22
N LEU A 199 -13.58 0.00 -0.34
CA LEU A 199 -12.84 -0.72 0.70
C LEU A 199 -13.00 -0.01 2.03
N THR A 200 -12.92 -0.78 3.10
CA THR A 200 -12.62 -0.26 4.43
C THR A 200 -11.20 -0.72 4.77
N VAL A 201 -10.32 0.22 5.11
CA VAL A 201 -8.92 -0.04 5.44
C VAL A 201 -8.65 0.46 6.85
N ALA A 202 -8.04 -0.37 7.69
CA ALA A 202 -7.73 -0.07 9.09
C ALA A 202 -6.22 -0.19 9.36
N VAL A 203 -5.43 0.60 8.61
CA VAL A 203 -3.99 0.81 8.90
C VAL A 203 -3.87 2.16 9.61
N GLY A 204 -3.94 2.14 10.95
CA GLY A 204 -4.17 3.34 11.75
C GLY A 204 -5.67 3.59 11.96
N PRO A 205 -6.20 4.81 11.70
CA PRO A 205 -7.64 5.03 11.75
C PRO A 205 -8.36 4.23 10.66
N GLU A 206 -9.55 3.73 10.99
CA GLU A 206 -10.38 3.04 10.00
C GLU A 206 -10.94 4.03 8.98
N MET A 207 -10.57 3.85 7.72
CA MET A 207 -10.94 4.71 6.60
C MET A 207 -11.84 3.96 5.62
N MET A 208 -12.90 4.61 5.17
CA MET A 208 -13.70 4.20 4.03
C MET A 208 -13.06 4.81 2.78
N VAL A 209 -12.69 3.97 1.83
CA VAL A 209 -11.96 4.34 0.61
C VAL A 209 -12.79 3.94 -0.61
N GLU A 210 -13.06 4.90 -1.47
CA GLU A 210 -13.66 4.69 -2.78
C GLU A 210 -12.60 4.98 -3.84
N SER A 211 -12.17 3.94 -4.55
CA SER A 211 -11.13 4.01 -5.57
C SER A 211 -11.72 3.83 -6.96
N LYS A 212 -11.20 4.62 -7.91
CA LYS A 212 -11.44 4.46 -9.34
C LYS A 212 -10.10 4.29 -10.04
N TRP A 213 -9.99 3.23 -10.82
CA TRP A 213 -8.84 2.97 -11.67
C TRP A 213 -9.23 3.04 -13.14
N MET A 214 -8.25 3.38 -13.99
CA MET A 214 -8.36 3.39 -15.44
C MET A 214 -7.11 2.77 -16.05
N LEU A 215 -7.29 1.79 -16.92
CA LEU A 215 -6.18 1.28 -17.73
C LEU A 215 -5.82 2.36 -18.75
N ARG A 216 -4.67 3.02 -18.53
CA ARG A 216 -4.21 4.12 -19.41
C ARG A 216 -3.61 3.58 -20.70
N GLU A 217 -2.73 2.58 -20.57
CA GLU A 217 -2.02 1.99 -21.71
C GLU A 217 -1.64 0.54 -21.43
N LEU A 218 -1.45 -0.21 -22.50
CA LEU A 218 -0.97 -1.57 -22.52
C LEU A 218 0.10 -1.66 -23.58
N GLU A 219 1.37 -1.67 -23.17
CA GLU A 219 2.51 -1.65 -24.08
C GLU A 219 3.67 -2.50 -23.55
N GLY A 220 4.29 -3.28 -24.44
CA GLY A 220 5.46 -4.08 -24.11
C GLY A 220 5.24 -5.12 -23.02
N GLY A 221 4.00 -5.62 -22.83
CA GLY A 221 3.65 -6.56 -21.79
C GLY A 221 3.47 -5.93 -20.39
N VAL A 222 3.29 -4.60 -20.35
CA VAL A 222 3.03 -3.85 -19.12
C VAL A 222 1.75 -3.05 -19.24
N ALA A 223 0.84 -3.26 -18.28
CA ALA A 223 -0.34 -2.44 -18.10
C ALA A 223 -0.02 -1.26 -17.17
N VAL A 224 -0.37 -0.03 -17.60
CA VAL A 224 -0.22 1.17 -16.78
C VAL A 224 -1.60 1.66 -16.39
N ILE A 225 -1.84 1.75 -15.09
CA ILE A 225 -3.13 2.04 -14.48
C ILE A 225 -3.01 3.32 -13.67
N ASP A 226 -3.86 4.29 -13.97
CA ASP A 226 -4.01 5.49 -13.16
C ASP A 226 -5.13 5.28 -12.14
N GLY A 227 -4.86 5.63 -10.89
CA GLY A 227 -5.78 5.52 -9.77
C GLY A 227 -6.13 6.88 -9.17
N THR A 228 -7.37 7.02 -8.74
CA THR A 228 -7.81 8.13 -7.87
C THR A 228 -8.70 7.57 -6.78
N SER A 229 -8.48 8.00 -5.54
CA SER A 229 -9.32 7.57 -4.41
C SER A 229 -9.81 8.76 -3.60
N THR A 230 -11.00 8.62 -3.04
CA THR A 230 -11.50 9.47 -1.97
C THR A 230 -11.55 8.68 -0.68
N MET A 231 -11.19 9.31 0.43
CA MET A 231 -11.07 8.68 1.72
C MET A 231 -11.77 9.50 2.79
N LYS A 232 -12.41 8.81 3.74
CA LYS A 232 -12.96 9.44 4.94
C LYS A 232 -12.93 8.47 6.10
N SER A 233 -12.75 8.98 7.31
CA SER A 233 -12.86 8.18 8.53
C SER A 233 -14.22 7.49 8.59
N ASN A 234 -14.24 6.23 9.03
CA ASN A 234 -15.50 5.55 9.29
C ASN A 234 -16.14 6.14 10.57
N PRO A 235 -17.30 6.80 10.47
CA PRO A 235 -17.93 7.43 11.65
C PRO A 235 -18.41 6.40 12.69
N LYS A 236 -18.46 5.11 12.31
CA LYS A 236 -18.86 4.01 13.21
C LYS A 236 -17.65 3.29 13.81
N ALA A 237 -16.42 3.65 13.42
CA ALA A 237 -15.23 3.05 13.99
C ALA A 237 -15.14 3.32 15.49
N PRO A 238 -14.74 2.34 16.30
CA PRO A 238 -14.49 2.57 17.72
C PRO A 238 -13.31 3.53 17.88
N PRO A 239 -13.28 4.32 18.97
CA PRO A 239 -12.11 5.12 19.29
C PRO A 239 -10.88 4.23 19.48
N MET A 240 -9.74 4.67 18.99
CA MET A 240 -8.45 4.00 19.19
C MET A 240 -7.88 4.31 20.57
N ASP A 241 -7.19 3.36 21.16
CA ASP A 241 -6.51 3.54 22.43
C ASP A 241 -5.19 4.33 22.24
N ALA A 242 -5.03 5.39 23.01
CA ALA A 242 -3.83 6.24 23.05
C ALA A 242 -3.33 6.31 24.52
N GLY A 243 -2.89 5.18 25.05
CA GLY A 243 -2.50 5.04 26.43
C GLY A 243 -3.70 5.11 27.38
N GLN A 244 -3.77 6.13 28.24
CA GLN A 244 -4.88 6.33 29.17
C GLN A 244 -6.08 7.07 28.54
N MET A 245 -5.96 7.53 27.31
CA MET A 245 -6.98 8.27 26.58
C MET A 245 -7.41 7.50 25.34
N LYS A 246 -8.51 7.90 24.76
CA LYS A 246 -9.00 7.40 23.49
C LYS A 246 -9.01 8.51 22.45
N VAL A 247 -8.80 8.15 21.19
CA VAL A 247 -8.82 9.10 20.08
C VAL A 247 -9.83 8.68 19.03
N LYS A 248 -10.57 9.65 18.52
CA LYS A 248 -11.42 9.51 17.34
C LYS A 248 -10.86 10.37 16.23
N PHE A 249 -11.00 9.89 15.01
CA PHE A 249 -10.53 10.58 13.82
C PHE A 249 -11.73 11.05 13.00
N ASP A 250 -11.71 12.31 12.59
CA ASP A 250 -12.61 12.88 11.59
C ASP A 250 -11.75 13.44 10.47
N LEU A 251 -11.32 12.57 9.58
CA LEU A 251 -10.40 12.84 8.50
C LEU A 251 -11.09 12.60 7.16
N SER A 252 -10.73 13.41 6.18
CA SER A 252 -11.10 13.20 4.78
C SER A 252 -9.94 13.57 3.87
N GLY A 253 -9.91 12.99 2.68
CA GLY A 253 -8.87 13.30 1.72
C GLY A 253 -8.95 12.52 0.43
N SER A 254 -7.85 12.54 -0.30
CA SER A 254 -7.74 11.89 -1.60
C SER A 254 -6.35 11.29 -1.81
N ASP A 255 -6.30 10.33 -2.73
CA ASP A 255 -5.08 9.73 -3.23
C ASP A 255 -5.06 9.75 -4.76
N ARG A 256 -3.88 9.86 -5.33
CA ARG A 256 -3.61 9.66 -6.75
C ARG A 256 -2.45 8.70 -6.89
N SER A 257 -2.61 7.73 -7.77
CA SER A 257 -1.59 6.72 -8.00
C SER A 257 -1.39 6.40 -9.47
N THR A 258 -0.20 5.91 -9.79
CA THR A 258 0.10 5.25 -11.06
C THR A 258 0.73 3.90 -10.74
N THR A 259 0.14 2.83 -11.25
CA THR A 259 0.59 1.47 -11.05
C THR A 259 0.97 0.83 -12.38
N ARG A 260 2.09 0.14 -12.39
CA ARG A 260 2.58 -0.66 -13.52
C ARG A 260 2.48 -2.13 -13.16
N ILE A 261 1.81 -2.92 -14.01
CA ILE A 261 1.57 -4.35 -13.78
C ILE A 261 2.13 -5.13 -14.98
N ALA A 262 2.90 -6.18 -14.70
CA ALA A 262 3.31 -7.13 -15.73
C ALA A 262 2.10 -7.91 -16.22
N GLU A 263 1.76 -7.81 -17.51
CA GLU A 263 0.58 -8.45 -18.10
C GLU A 263 0.58 -9.98 -17.90
N ALA A 264 1.74 -10.62 -18.09
CA ALA A 264 1.87 -12.07 -18.05
C ALA A 264 1.63 -12.69 -16.66
N THR A 265 1.96 -11.97 -15.59
CA THR A 265 1.93 -12.51 -14.22
C THR A 265 1.00 -11.72 -13.29
N GLY A 266 0.51 -10.57 -13.74
CA GLY A 266 -0.18 -9.64 -12.87
C GLY A 266 0.68 -9.04 -11.76
N LEU A 267 1.99 -9.28 -11.74
CA LEU A 267 2.88 -8.74 -10.72
C LEU A 267 2.89 -7.21 -10.79
N ILE A 268 2.66 -6.55 -9.67
CA ILE A 268 2.79 -5.10 -9.56
C ILE A 268 4.28 -4.77 -9.63
N LEU A 269 4.73 -4.21 -10.76
CA LEU A 269 6.14 -3.83 -10.94
C LEU A 269 6.47 -2.58 -10.13
N SER A 270 5.57 -1.61 -10.13
CA SER A 270 5.69 -0.41 -9.32
C SER A 270 4.34 0.27 -9.10
N THR A 271 4.18 0.89 -7.94
CA THR A 271 3.11 1.86 -7.65
C THR A 271 3.76 3.10 -7.06
N VAL A 272 3.38 4.26 -7.55
CA VAL A 272 3.68 5.55 -6.93
C VAL A 272 2.37 6.20 -6.57
N SER A 273 2.23 6.68 -5.34
CA SER A 273 1.02 7.36 -4.88
C SER A 273 1.32 8.61 -4.08
N GLU A 274 0.40 9.57 -4.17
CA GLU A 274 0.39 10.80 -3.40
C GLU A 274 -0.97 10.95 -2.73
N GLN A 275 -0.97 11.01 -1.42
CA GLN A 275 -2.15 11.08 -0.57
C GLN A 275 -2.14 12.36 0.24
N THR A 276 -3.31 12.98 0.37
CA THR A 276 -3.54 14.10 1.30
C THR A 276 -4.74 13.76 2.17
N LEU A 277 -4.59 13.93 3.49
CA LEU A 277 -5.67 13.82 4.47
C LEU A 277 -5.69 15.10 5.30
N SER A 278 -6.88 15.56 5.65
CA SER A 278 -7.07 16.68 6.56
C SER A 278 -8.30 16.47 7.44
N GLY A 279 -8.32 17.11 8.59
CA GLY A 279 -9.45 17.04 9.52
C GLY A 279 -9.05 17.25 10.96
N GLN A 280 -9.61 16.44 11.85
CA GLN A 280 -9.45 16.61 13.29
C GLN A 280 -9.24 15.27 14.00
N ILE A 281 -8.41 15.31 15.04
CA ILE A 281 -8.28 14.26 16.03
C ILE A 281 -8.99 14.74 17.30
N HIS A 282 -9.93 13.93 17.78
CA HIS A 282 -10.68 14.21 19.02
C HIS A 282 -10.18 13.31 20.14
N VAL A 283 -9.60 13.89 21.18
CA VAL A 283 -9.22 13.17 22.40
C VAL A 283 -10.45 13.08 23.28
N VAL A 284 -10.85 11.88 23.66
CA VAL A 284 -12.04 11.58 24.45
C VAL A 284 -11.70 10.74 25.68
N ALA A 285 -12.43 10.92 26.77
CA ALA A 285 -12.27 10.09 27.97
C ALA A 285 -12.94 8.72 27.79
N THR A 286 -14.12 8.70 27.18
CA THR A 286 -14.89 7.49 26.85
C THR A 286 -15.46 7.61 25.43
N PRO A 287 -15.87 6.51 24.80
CA PRO A 287 -16.42 6.53 23.44
C PRO A 287 -17.55 7.55 23.21
N ASP A 288 -18.38 7.79 24.22
CA ASP A 288 -19.58 8.62 24.12
C ASP A 288 -19.42 10.00 24.79
N SER A 289 -18.22 10.31 25.32
CA SER A 289 -17.95 11.62 25.93
C SER A 289 -17.66 12.69 24.88
N PRO A 290 -17.99 13.97 25.16
CA PRO A 290 -17.53 15.05 24.32
C PRO A 290 -16.00 15.11 24.31
N PRO A 291 -15.40 15.63 23.22
CA PRO A 291 -13.95 15.77 23.12
C PRO A 291 -13.40 16.67 24.26
N MET A 292 -12.37 16.19 24.94
CA MET A 292 -11.59 17.00 25.90
C MET A 292 -10.65 17.95 25.17
N MET A 293 -10.18 17.52 24.00
CA MET A 293 -9.30 18.29 23.11
C MET A 293 -9.60 17.90 21.65
N THR A 294 -9.52 18.88 20.77
CA THR A 294 -9.62 18.70 19.32
C THR A 294 -8.35 19.26 18.70
N ILE A 295 -7.69 18.47 17.87
CA ILE A 295 -6.41 18.79 17.26
C ILE A 295 -6.63 18.81 15.74
N PRO A 296 -6.57 19.98 15.09
CA PRO A 296 -6.51 20.05 13.63
C PRO A 296 -5.25 19.35 13.11
N ILE A 297 -5.39 18.62 12.00
CA ILE A 297 -4.31 17.85 11.42
C ILE A 297 -4.37 17.88 9.89
N GLN A 298 -3.22 17.99 9.28
CA GLN A 298 -3.00 17.77 7.85
C GLN A 298 -1.89 16.74 7.69
N ILE A 299 -2.10 15.78 6.78
CA ILE A 299 -1.16 14.69 6.49
C ILE A 299 -0.95 14.65 4.99
N GLU A 300 0.29 14.70 4.57
CA GLU A 300 0.72 14.46 3.20
C GLU A 300 1.60 13.21 3.18
N THR A 301 1.30 12.28 2.29
CA THR A 301 2.04 11.03 2.17
C THR A 301 2.40 10.79 0.72
N SER A 302 3.69 10.53 0.47
CA SER A 302 4.18 9.99 -0.79
C SER A 302 4.61 8.55 -0.55
N ALA A 303 4.09 7.60 -1.33
CA ALA A 303 4.42 6.20 -1.15
C ALA A 303 4.83 5.54 -2.47
N THR A 304 5.75 4.59 -2.36
CA THR A 304 6.19 3.74 -3.46
C THR A 304 6.10 2.28 -3.05
N THR A 305 5.65 1.46 -3.98
CA THR A 305 5.73 0.00 -3.88
C THR A 305 6.39 -0.53 -5.14
N GLU A 306 7.35 -1.40 -4.99
CA GLU A 306 8.03 -2.06 -6.10
C GLU A 306 8.05 -3.57 -5.85
N MET A 307 7.86 -4.36 -6.92
CA MET A 307 8.02 -5.81 -6.87
C MET A 307 8.89 -6.29 -8.03
N SER A 308 9.67 -7.33 -7.77
CA SER A 308 10.61 -7.91 -8.74
C SER A 308 10.74 -9.42 -8.52
N ASP A 309 11.11 -10.16 -9.57
CA ASP A 309 11.57 -11.55 -9.50
C ASP A 309 13.06 -11.66 -9.14
N ARG A 310 13.73 -10.52 -8.90
CA ARG A 310 15.13 -10.45 -8.49
C ARG A 310 15.26 -9.59 -7.25
N MET A 311 16.17 -9.99 -6.36
CA MET A 311 16.54 -9.16 -5.21
C MET A 311 17.21 -7.88 -5.72
N TRP A 312 16.84 -6.73 -5.17
CA TRP A 312 17.55 -5.49 -5.45
C TRP A 312 19.00 -5.61 -4.94
N GLU A 313 19.94 -5.24 -5.77
CA GLU A 313 21.29 -4.99 -5.29
C GLU A 313 21.18 -3.82 -4.29
N THR A 314 21.83 -3.96 -3.14
CA THR A 314 21.81 -2.92 -2.12
C THR A 314 22.45 -1.68 -2.75
N GLU A 315 21.67 -0.64 -3.03
CA GLU A 315 22.22 0.65 -3.46
C GLU A 315 22.97 1.24 -2.25
N LEU A 316 24.28 1.02 -2.27
CA LEU A 316 25.24 1.63 -1.37
C LEU A 316 25.70 2.97 -1.97
N ASP A 317 24.77 3.92 -2.17
CA ASP A 317 25.09 5.30 -2.54
C ASP A 317 24.70 6.29 -1.44
#